data_005961631c31bfa74f05ac16fa2037a8
#
_entry.id   005961631c31bfa74f05ac16fa2037a8
#
_cell.length_a   1.000
_cell.length_b   1.000
_cell.length_c   1.000
_cell.angle_alpha   90.00
_cell.angle_beta   90.00
_cell.angle_gamma   90.00
#
_symmetry.space_group_name_H-M   'P 1'
#
loop_
_entity.id
_entity.type
_entity.pdbx_description
1 polymer ?
#
loop_
_entity_poly.entity_id
_entity_poly.type
_entity_poly.pdbx_seq_one_letter_code
_entity_poly.pdbx_strand_id
1 'polypeptide(L)'
;MLQSLLGVARRPSRTRTSAHRRDGDRGSIAVVAAVALVALIGMAALVVDGGYLAMRRRALQGVADAAALSGGFSLPTAATAISQAKSIATANGYTNGTGNATVTVNSPYSSDSRKIEVIITKTVPTFLGAALRINTGTLSARAVATLDPPDAAIFAGSTGCTGSACGYALCLQGQGDAIQGDVHSNGSLFISGNNTTSVGNVEYGNSCSPHSINGGVVATSGPTNVATQPYPLSWTAADFPCTYYPSGGAIASPGAWWQSGNWYSTGVLKSGVYCSTGGVGLSINGSNISGSITLVSDGPIQINGNSLNFTAYKNNVWLYTSYAPSSSSTSVIQVGNDSLTWTGDIFAPNGLITANGTGDNVTGSIVGKYIQIGATNWTMNSGAGSSKVPYLSE
;
A
#
# COMPACT_ATOMS: atom_id res chain seq x y z
N MET A 1 89.67 -96.02 -17.76
CA MET A 1 88.86 -96.55 -16.64
C MET A 1 87.61 -95.72 -16.49
N LEU A 2 86.64 -96.34 -16.76
CA LEU A 2 85.33 -96.60 -16.12
C LEU A 2 84.33 -95.46 -16.11
N GLN A 3 83.32 -95.62 -16.85
CA GLN A 3 81.86 -95.81 -16.55
C GLN A 3 81.15 -94.54 -16.16
N SER A 4 80.27 -94.11 -17.05
CA SER A 4 78.84 -94.48 -17.10
C SER A 4 78.01 -93.82 -15.93
N LEU A 5 77.11 -93.01 -16.27
CA LEU A 5 75.72 -93.16 -15.82
C LEU A 5 74.77 -92.15 -16.52
N LEU A 6 73.77 -92.66 -17.12
CA LEU A 6 72.63 -92.01 -17.77
C LEU A 6 71.84 -91.25 -16.72
N GLY A 7 71.54 -89.98 -17.01
CA GLY A 7 70.60 -89.16 -16.31
C GLY A 7 69.45 -88.75 -17.27
N VAL A 8 68.34 -89.35 -17.09
CA VAL A 8 67.05 -89.13 -17.87
C VAL A 8 66.58 -87.73 -17.57
N ALA A 9 66.63 -86.89 -18.55
CA ALA A 9 66.01 -85.55 -18.47
C ALA A 9 64.46 -85.66 -18.56
N ARG A 10 63.77 -85.42 -17.47
CA ARG A 10 62.33 -85.21 -17.45
C ARG A 10 62.07 -83.84 -18.01
N ARG A 11 61.30 -83.74 -19.10
CA ARG A 11 60.68 -82.48 -19.64
C ARG A 11 59.61 -81.98 -18.69
N PRO A 12 59.62 -80.72 -18.28
CA PRO A 12 58.45 -80.14 -17.58
C PRO A 12 57.38 -79.93 -18.58
N SER A 13 56.14 -80.46 -18.28
CA SER A 13 54.94 -80.21 -18.97
C SER A 13 54.57 -78.71 -18.86
N ARG A 14 54.58 -77.98 -19.91
CA ARG A 14 54.04 -76.64 -20.01
C ARG A 14 52.48 -76.74 -19.92
N THR A 15 51.92 -76.49 -18.74
CA THR A 15 50.50 -76.19 -18.60
C THR A 15 50.23 -74.89 -19.35
N ARG A 16 49.59 -74.99 -20.49
CA ARG A 16 48.94 -73.84 -21.17
C ARG A 16 47.80 -73.38 -20.27
N THR A 17 48.04 -72.36 -19.48
CA THR A 17 46.97 -71.53 -18.94
C THR A 17 46.26 -70.81 -20.13
N SER A 18 45.12 -71.33 -20.57
CA SER A 18 44.27 -70.64 -21.49
C SER A 18 43.76 -69.40 -20.77
N ALA A 19 44.38 -68.24 -21.09
CA ALA A 19 43.82 -66.96 -20.74
C ALA A 19 42.46 -66.83 -21.44
N HIS A 20 41.42 -67.06 -20.69
CA HIS A 20 40.05 -66.80 -21.13
C HIS A 20 39.99 -65.27 -21.34
N ARG A 21 40.18 -64.83 -22.59
CA ARG A 21 39.88 -63.49 -22.99
C ARG A 21 38.41 -63.25 -22.78
N ARG A 22 38.08 -62.51 -21.75
CA ARG A 22 36.75 -61.92 -21.55
C ARG A 22 36.57 -60.80 -22.57
N ASP A 23 36.37 -61.14 -23.84
CA ASP A 23 36.04 -60.18 -24.89
C ASP A 23 34.56 -59.76 -24.84
N GLY A 24 33.72 -60.32 -23.94
CA GLY A 24 32.31 -59.98 -23.78
C GLY A 24 32.00 -58.71 -23.01
N ASP A 25 32.91 -58.23 -22.11
CA ASP A 25 32.61 -57.10 -21.23
C ASP A 25 32.89 -55.72 -21.87
N ARG A 26 33.68 -55.64 -22.93
CA ARG A 26 34.02 -54.38 -23.59
C ARG A 26 32.86 -53.73 -24.36
N GLY A 27 31.96 -54.53 -24.94
CA GLY A 27 30.75 -54.08 -25.64
C GLY A 27 29.70 -53.55 -24.67
N SER A 28 29.55 -54.19 -23.52
CA SER A 28 28.59 -53.77 -22.45
C SER A 28 28.97 -52.42 -21.84
N ILE A 29 30.23 -52.21 -21.54
CA ILE A 29 30.72 -50.94 -20.99
C ILE A 29 30.52 -49.77 -21.95
N ALA A 30 30.73 -49.98 -23.26
CA ALA A 30 30.52 -48.95 -24.28
C ALA A 30 29.05 -48.52 -24.37
N VAL A 31 28.08 -49.45 -24.24
CA VAL A 31 26.64 -49.13 -24.27
C VAL A 31 26.25 -48.36 -22.98
N VAL A 32 26.71 -48.82 -21.81
CA VAL A 32 26.46 -48.13 -20.54
C VAL A 32 27.08 -46.72 -20.55
N ALA A 33 28.30 -46.58 -21.05
CA ALA A 33 28.96 -45.28 -21.17
C ALA A 33 28.22 -44.34 -22.13
N ALA A 34 27.70 -44.86 -23.27
CA ALA A 34 26.91 -44.07 -24.22
C ALA A 34 25.60 -43.57 -23.60
N VAL A 35 24.89 -44.44 -22.87
CA VAL A 35 23.64 -44.06 -22.19
C VAL A 35 23.92 -43.04 -21.07
N ALA A 36 24.96 -43.26 -20.26
CA ALA A 36 25.40 -42.32 -19.22
C ALA A 36 25.80 -40.96 -19.80
N LEU A 37 26.48 -40.93 -20.93
CA LEU A 37 26.87 -39.69 -21.62
C LEU A 37 25.63 -38.93 -22.13
N VAL A 38 24.65 -39.57 -22.70
CA VAL A 38 23.39 -38.97 -23.13
C VAL A 38 22.64 -38.38 -21.93
N ALA A 39 22.59 -39.12 -20.81
CA ALA A 39 21.97 -38.63 -19.59
C ALA A 39 22.69 -37.38 -19.02
N LEU A 40 24.03 -37.39 -19.00
CA LEU A 40 24.83 -36.27 -18.56
C LEU A 40 24.65 -35.02 -19.45
N ILE A 41 24.61 -35.22 -20.79
CA ILE A 41 24.34 -34.11 -21.73
C ILE A 41 22.93 -33.58 -21.52
N GLY A 42 21.94 -34.44 -21.29
CA GLY A 42 20.56 -34.06 -20.99
C GLY A 42 20.45 -33.21 -19.69
N MET A 43 21.16 -33.63 -18.65
CA MET A 43 21.21 -32.85 -17.39
C MET A 43 21.94 -31.50 -17.58
N ALA A 44 23.05 -31.49 -18.28
CA ALA A 44 23.80 -30.25 -18.59
C ALA A 44 22.92 -29.28 -19.41
N ALA A 45 22.16 -29.79 -20.39
CA ALA A 45 21.21 -29.02 -21.18
C ALA A 45 20.16 -28.34 -20.30
N LEU A 46 19.61 -29.08 -19.35
CA LEU A 46 18.57 -28.57 -18.44
C LEU A 46 19.11 -27.47 -17.50
N VAL A 47 20.34 -27.62 -17.04
CA VAL A 47 21.02 -26.62 -16.20
C VAL A 47 21.32 -25.34 -16.98
N VAL A 48 21.83 -25.46 -18.22
CA VAL A 48 22.18 -24.30 -19.04
C VAL A 48 20.93 -23.53 -19.48
N ASP A 49 19.94 -24.20 -20.03
CA ASP A 49 18.70 -23.56 -20.46
C ASP A 49 17.90 -23.01 -19.28
N GLY A 50 17.82 -23.76 -18.16
CA GLY A 50 17.15 -23.32 -16.95
C GLY A 50 17.80 -22.08 -16.34
N GLY A 51 19.14 -22.07 -16.28
CA GLY A 51 19.93 -20.91 -15.83
C GLY A 51 19.72 -19.68 -16.71
N TYR A 52 19.75 -19.88 -18.03
CA TYR A 52 19.47 -18.82 -19.01
C TYR A 52 18.06 -18.22 -18.84
N LEU A 53 17.05 -19.08 -18.77
CA LEU A 53 15.67 -18.63 -18.57
C LEU A 53 15.48 -17.90 -17.23
N ALA A 54 16.11 -18.40 -16.16
CA ALA A 54 16.07 -17.73 -14.86
C ALA A 54 16.72 -16.34 -14.88
N MET A 55 17.88 -16.21 -15.53
CA MET A 55 18.53 -14.91 -15.72
C MET A 55 17.66 -13.94 -16.52
N ARG A 56 17.08 -14.41 -17.63
CA ARG A 56 16.19 -13.61 -18.47
C ARG A 56 14.93 -13.19 -17.74
N ARG A 57 14.35 -14.06 -16.89
CA ARG A 57 13.18 -13.73 -16.08
C ARG A 57 13.49 -12.63 -15.06
N ARG A 58 14.66 -12.68 -14.42
CA ARG A 58 15.11 -11.60 -13.50
C ARG A 58 15.26 -10.26 -14.21
N ALA A 59 15.87 -10.26 -15.39
CA ALA A 59 15.99 -9.04 -16.19
C ALA A 59 14.62 -8.50 -16.61
N LEU A 60 13.69 -9.39 -17.00
CA LEU A 60 12.33 -9.03 -17.37
C LEU A 60 11.56 -8.43 -16.18
N GLN A 61 11.74 -9.00 -14.96
CA GLN A 61 11.15 -8.48 -13.74
C GLN A 61 11.64 -7.06 -13.44
N GLY A 62 12.94 -6.81 -13.51
CA GLY A 62 13.49 -5.47 -13.31
C GLY A 62 12.92 -4.42 -14.27
N VAL A 63 12.61 -4.82 -15.51
CA VAL A 63 11.96 -3.91 -16.46
C VAL A 63 10.47 -3.70 -16.12
N ALA A 64 9.76 -4.75 -15.71
CA ALA A 64 8.37 -4.62 -15.26
C ALA A 64 8.28 -3.68 -14.03
N ASP A 65 9.19 -3.84 -13.06
CA ASP A 65 9.28 -3.00 -11.86
C ASP A 65 9.55 -1.53 -12.23
N ALA A 66 10.55 -1.30 -13.09
CA ALA A 66 10.88 0.06 -13.53
C ALA A 66 9.73 0.71 -14.32
N ALA A 67 9.04 -0.04 -15.17
CA ALA A 67 7.91 0.44 -15.94
C ALA A 67 6.71 0.76 -15.02
N ALA A 68 6.42 -0.10 -14.04
CA ALA A 68 5.35 0.12 -13.06
C ALA A 68 5.63 1.36 -12.21
N LEU A 69 6.84 1.49 -11.65
CA LEU A 69 7.23 2.67 -10.88
C LEU A 69 7.15 3.96 -11.69
N SER A 70 7.67 3.94 -12.93
CA SER A 70 7.61 5.12 -13.79
C SER A 70 6.18 5.53 -14.14
N GLY A 71 5.31 4.56 -14.46
CA GLY A 71 3.89 4.83 -14.66
C GLY A 71 3.21 5.33 -13.39
N GLY A 72 3.63 4.83 -12.22
CA GLY A 72 3.14 5.24 -10.91
C GLY A 72 3.27 6.73 -10.63
N PHE A 73 4.34 7.39 -11.09
CA PHE A 73 4.51 8.85 -10.96
C PHE A 73 3.45 9.66 -11.73
N SER A 74 2.77 9.08 -12.70
CA SER A 74 1.73 9.74 -13.49
C SER A 74 0.32 9.46 -12.98
N LEU A 75 0.16 8.67 -11.91
CA LEU A 75 -1.13 8.42 -11.29
C LEU A 75 -1.65 9.69 -10.58
N PRO A 76 -2.95 9.90 -10.51
CA PRO A 76 -4.04 9.02 -10.92
C PRO A 76 -4.45 9.12 -12.41
N THR A 77 -3.67 9.83 -13.25
CA THR A 77 -4.02 10.02 -14.67
C THR A 77 -3.68 8.76 -15.47
N ALA A 78 -4.62 7.82 -15.55
CA ALA A 78 -4.42 6.49 -16.14
C ALA A 78 -3.81 6.51 -17.55
N ALA A 79 -4.27 7.40 -18.44
CA ALA A 79 -3.76 7.48 -19.81
C ALA A 79 -2.25 7.82 -19.86
N THR A 80 -1.82 8.80 -19.07
CA THR A 80 -0.42 9.21 -18.95
C THR A 80 0.41 8.10 -18.29
N ALA A 81 -0.10 7.48 -17.23
CA ALA A 81 0.55 6.39 -16.52
C ALA A 81 0.82 5.19 -17.45
N ILE A 82 -0.18 4.78 -18.23
CA ILE A 82 -0.05 3.70 -19.23
C ILE A 82 0.99 4.06 -20.31
N SER A 83 0.95 5.28 -20.81
CA SER A 83 1.90 5.75 -21.83
C SER A 83 3.33 5.73 -21.31
N GLN A 84 3.55 6.24 -20.10
CA GLN A 84 4.85 6.30 -19.45
C GLN A 84 5.41 4.92 -19.18
N ALA A 85 4.60 3.99 -18.64
CA ALA A 85 5.00 2.61 -18.39
C ALA A 85 5.42 1.90 -19.68
N LYS A 86 4.64 2.04 -20.74
CA LYS A 86 4.99 1.47 -22.07
C LYS A 86 6.26 2.07 -22.65
N SER A 87 6.49 3.37 -22.46
CA SER A 87 7.71 4.05 -22.89
C SER A 87 8.95 3.46 -22.23
N ILE A 88 8.90 3.26 -20.91
CA ILE A 88 10.02 2.65 -20.15
C ILE A 88 10.25 1.19 -20.57
N ALA A 89 9.21 0.40 -20.77
CA ALA A 89 9.34 -0.97 -21.28
C ALA A 89 10.03 -0.98 -22.66
N THR A 90 9.62 -0.07 -23.55
CA THR A 90 10.22 0.09 -24.90
C THR A 90 11.68 0.52 -24.81
N ALA A 91 12.02 1.49 -23.97
CA ALA A 91 13.40 1.96 -23.78
C ALA A 91 14.33 0.84 -23.26
N ASN A 92 13.77 -0.15 -22.56
CA ASN A 92 14.47 -1.35 -22.09
C ASN A 92 14.40 -2.54 -23.05
N GLY A 93 13.95 -2.34 -24.31
CA GLY A 93 13.95 -3.36 -25.36
C GLY A 93 12.71 -4.27 -25.39
N TYR A 94 11.62 -3.88 -24.73
CA TYR A 94 10.35 -4.60 -24.73
C TYR A 94 9.23 -3.74 -25.30
N THR A 95 9.18 -3.67 -26.64
CA THR A 95 8.10 -2.99 -27.34
C THR A 95 6.93 -3.95 -27.54
N ASN A 96 5.72 -3.51 -27.20
CA ASN A 96 4.52 -4.33 -27.37
C ASN A 96 4.32 -4.76 -28.84
N GLY A 97 4.13 -6.06 -29.07
CA GLY A 97 3.95 -6.66 -30.41
C GLY A 97 5.24 -6.82 -31.22
N THR A 98 6.43 -6.50 -30.66
CA THR A 98 7.70 -6.59 -31.38
C THR A 98 8.62 -7.63 -30.73
N GLY A 99 9.31 -8.42 -31.56
CA GLY A 99 10.32 -9.39 -31.10
C GLY A 99 9.76 -10.42 -30.11
N ASN A 100 8.53 -10.88 -30.30
CA ASN A 100 7.82 -11.82 -29.42
C ASN A 100 7.64 -11.30 -27.97
N ALA A 101 7.56 -9.98 -27.80
CA ALA A 101 7.25 -9.35 -26.51
C ALA A 101 5.82 -8.80 -26.53
N THR A 102 5.10 -9.01 -25.41
CA THR A 102 3.80 -8.39 -25.14
C THR A 102 3.92 -7.58 -23.86
N VAL A 103 3.50 -6.31 -23.90
CA VAL A 103 3.47 -5.41 -22.75
C VAL A 103 2.03 -5.00 -22.48
N THR A 104 1.46 -5.52 -21.42
CA THR A 104 0.12 -5.18 -20.94
C THR A 104 0.25 -4.24 -19.75
N VAL A 105 -0.48 -3.13 -19.79
CA VAL A 105 -0.50 -2.15 -18.70
C VAL A 105 -1.96 -1.85 -18.33
N ASN A 106 -2.30 -2.07 -17.08
CA ASN A 106 -3.64 -1.88 -16.54
C ASN A 106 -3.60 -0.73 -15.52
N SER A 107 -4.35 0.34 -15.78
CA SER A 107 -4.59 1.43 -14.85
C SER A 107 -5.98 2.02 -15.14
N PRO A 108 -6.85 2.13 -14.14
CA PRO A 108 -6.70 1.71 -12.75
C PRO A 108 -6.58 0.18 -12.61
N TYR A 109 -5.74 -0.29 -11.68
CA TYR A 109 -5.64 -1.70 -11.36
C TYR A 109 -6.51 -2.04 -10.15
N SER A 110 -7.30 -3.13 -10.23
CA SER A 110 -8.26 -3.54 -9.20
C SER A 110 -9.24 -2.42 -8.78
N SER A 111 -9.64 -1.59 -9.74
CA SER A 111 -10.52 -0.43 -9.51
C SER A 111 -9.92 0.68 -8.63
N ASP A 112 -8.64 0.61 -8.29
CA ASP A 112 -7.92 1.64 -7.55
C ASP A 112 -7.14 2.53 -8.53
N SER A 113 -7.51 3.80 -8.61
CA SER A 113 -6.86 4.79 -9.51
C SER A 113 -5.42 5.13 -9.09
N ARG A 114 -4.99 4.73 -7.90
CA ARG A 114 -3.62 4.88 -7.40
C ARG A 114 -2.73 3.70 -7.76
N LYS A 115 -3.25 2.71 -8.49
CA LYS A 115 -2.51 1.49 -8.84
C LYS A 115 -2.34 1.33 -10.33
N ILE A 116 -1.17 0.88 -10.70
CA ILE A 116 -0.83 0.49 -12.07
C ILE A 116 -0.17 -0.89 -12.05
N GLU A 117 -0.67 -1.78 -12.89
CA GLU A 117 -0.09 -3.09 -13.13
C GLU A 117 0.62 -3.11 -14.47
N VAL A 118 1.81 -3.67 -14.52
CA VAL A 118 2.57 -3.92 -15.73
C VAL A 118 2.88 -5.40 -15.83
N ILE A 119 2.49 -6.02 -16.95
CA ILE A 119 2.80 -7.42 -17.26
C ILE A 119 3.61 -7.44 -18.55
N ILE A 120 4.81 -8.00 -18.51
CA ILE A 120 5.66 -8.20 -19.69
C ILE A 120 5.83 -9.68 -19.93
N THR A 121 5.45 -10.14 -21.11
CA THR A 121 5.63 -11.52 -21.55
C THR A 121 6.60 -11.56 -22.71
N LYS A 122 7.55 -12.48 -22.72
CA LYS A 122 8.55 -12.65 -23.78
C LYS A 122 8.78 -14.11 -24.08
N THR A 123 8.69 -14.50 -25.35
CA THR A 123 9.11 -15.81 -25.80
C THR A 123 10.56 -15.76 -26.23
N VAL A 124 11.38 -16.63 -25.66
CA VAL A 124 12.83 -16.72 -25.95
C VAL A 124 13.19 -18.12 -26.43
N PRO A 125 14.20 -18.25 -27.33
CA PRO A 125 14.67 -19.57 -27.73
C PRO A 125 15.40 -20.29 -26.62
N THR A 126 15.33 -21.62 -26.61
CA THR A 126 16.18 -22.49 -25.79
C THR A 126 17.39 -22.92 -26.63
N PHE A 127 18.52 -23.20 -25.98
CA PHE A 127 19.74 -23.62 -26.67
C PHE A 127 19.78 -25.14 -26.87
N LEU A 128 19.75 -25.89 -25.80
CA LEU A 128 19.87 -27.34 -25.81
C LEU A 128 18.52 -28.06 -25.76
N GLY A 129 17.49 -27.38 -25.25
CA GLY A 129 16.10 -27.87 -25.31
C GLY A 129 15.60 -28.13 -26.72
N ALA A 130 16.17 -27.44 -27.73
CA ALA A 130 15.84 -27.65 -29.14
C ALA A 130 16.16 -29.09 -29.62
N ALA A 131 17.17 -29.73 -29.07
CA ALA A 131 17.47 -31.14 -29.32
C ALA A 131 16.37 -32.09 -28.81
N LEU A 132 15.59 -31.65 -27.83
CA LEU A 132 14.42 -32.34 -27.26
C LEU A 132 13.10 -31.82 -27.88
N ARG A 133 13.15 -31.04 -28.94
CA ARG A 133 12.02 -30.36 -29.60
C ARG A 133 11.32 -29.29 -28.75
N ILE A 134 11.98 -28.82 -27.68
CA ILE A 134 11.54 -27.67 -26.89
C ILE A 134 12.28 -26.44 -27.41
N ASN A 135 11.75 -25.78 -28.40
CA ASN A 135 12.47 -24.73 -29.15
C ASN A 135 12.39 -23.36 -28.46
N THR A 136 11.37 -23.13 -27.63
CA THR A 136 11.15 -21.83 -26.99
C THR A 136 10.63 -21.98 -25.56
N GLY A 137 10.94 -21.01 -24.71
CA GLY A 137 10.36 -20.83 -23.40
C GLY A 137 9.65 -19.47 -23.32
N THR A 138 8.46 -19.42 -22.71
CA THR A 138 7.74 -18.18 -22.49
C THR A 138 8.00 -17.71 -21.06
N LEU A 139 8.49 -16.49 -20.92
CA LEU A 139 8.75 -15.82 -19.66
C LEU A 139 7.68 -14.77 -19.43
N SER A 140 7.25 -14.63 -18.18
CA SER A 140 6.35 -13.56 -17.75
C SER A 140 6.88 -12.92 -16.48
N ALA A 141 6.78 -11.61 -16.41
CA ALA A 141 7.06 -10.81 -15.25
C ALA A 141 5.88 -9.87 -15.00
N ARG A 142 5.55 -9.63 -13.75
CA ARG A 142 4.45 -8.78 -13.31
C ARG A 142 4.95 -7.86 -12.20
N ALA A 143 4.54 -6.60 -12.25
CA ALA A 143 4.77 -5.63 -11.19
C ALA A 143 3.54 -4.77 -11.00
N VAL A 144 3.24 -4.42 -9.76
CA VAL A 144 2.20 -3.46 -9.41
C VAL A 144 2.87 -2.32 -8.63
N ALA A 145 2.71 -1.10 -9.12
CA ALA A 145 3.09 0.08 -8.37
C ALA A 145 1.84 0.78 -7.81
N THR A 146 1.95 1.21 -6.59
CA THR A 146 0.93 2.00 -5.90
C THR A 146 1.52 3.37 -5.60
N LEU A 147 0.78 4.42 -5.94
CA LEU A 147 1.09 5.76 -5.51
C LEU A 147 0.62 5.94 -4.08
N ASP A 148 1.50 6.39 -3.20
CA ASP A 148 1.08 6.78 -1.86
C ASP A 148 -0.07 7.79 -1.95
N PRO A 149 -1.06 7.69 -1.05
CA PRO A 149 -2.07 8.72 -0.95
C PRO A 149 -1.41 10.09 -0.76
N PRO A 150 -2.03 11.16 -1.25
CA PRO A 150 -1.53 12.50 -0.97
C PRO A 150 -1.42 12.68 0.55
N ASP A 151 -0.26 13.12 1.00
CA ASP A 151 -0.01 13.43 2.44
C ASP A 151 -0.74 14.72 2.84
N ALA A 152 -2.00 14.81 2.52
CA ALA A 152 -2.83 15.91 2.95
C ALA A 152 -3.11 15.75 4.44
N ALA A 153 -2.68 16.72 5.23
CA ALA A 153 -3.11 16.82 6.62
C ALA A 153 -4.64 16.88 6.69
N ILE A 154 -5.25 17.58 5.72
CA ILE A 154 -6.70 17.72 5.62
C ILE A 154 -7.13 17.46 4.18
N PHE A 155 -8.04 16.50 3.99
CA PHE A 155 -8.54 16.10 2.68
C PHE A 155 -10.07 16.05 2.63
N ALA A 156 -10.70 16.96 1.86
CA ALA A 156 -12.12 16.94 1.58
C ALA A 156 -12.42 16.31 0.23
N GLY A 157 -13.12 15.17 0.22
CA GLY A 157 -13.35 14.35 -0.98
C GLY A 157 -14.55 14.75 -1.82
N SER A 158 -15.38 15.67 -1.36
CA SER A 158 -16.55 16.15 -2.14
C SER A 158 -16.08 16.93 -3.37
N THR A 159 -16.61 16.59 -4.53
CA THR A 159 -16.42 17.35 -5.79
C THR A 159 -17.42 18.50 -5.94
N GLY A 160 -18.34 18.66 -4.99
CA GLY A 160 -19.34 19.73 -5.00
C GLY A 160 -18.77 21.09 -4.63
N CYS A 161 -19.34 22.13 -5.21
CA CYS A 161 -18.96 23.52 -4.90
C CYS A 161 -19.66 24.08 -3.67
N THR A 162 -20.60 23.35 -3.10
CA THR A 162 -21.32 23.69 -1.86
C THR A 162 -21.39 22.47 -0.99
N GLY A 163 -21.30 22.59 0.34
CA GLY A 163 -21.32 21.34 1.07
C GLY A 163 -21.31 21.40 2.57
N SER A 164 -20.61 22.11 3.28
CA SER A 164 -20.66 22.14 4.75
C SER A 164 -21.63 23.21 5.27
N ALA A 165 -21.74 23.35 6.56
CA ALA A 165 -22.51 24.43 7.17
C ALA A 165 -21.97 25.83 6.80
N CYS A 166 -20.69 25.94 6.42
CA CYS A 166 -20.10 27.18 5.92
C CYS A 166 -20.30 27.40 4.40
N GLY A 167 -20.93 26.45 3.68
CA GLY A 167 -21.20 26.57 2.24
C GLY A 167 -20.10 26.06 1.31
N TYR A 168 -19.02 25.48 1.82
CA TYR A 168 -17.89 24.96 1.05
C TYR A 168 -17.66 23.46 1.34
N ALA A 169 -16.95 22.77 0.44
CA ALA A 169 -16.55 21.38 0.68
C ALA A 169 -15.50 21.27 1.81
N LEU A 170 -14.58 22.23 1.84
CA LEU A 170 -13.61 22.38 2.92
C LEU A 170 -13.67 23.81 3.47
N CYS A 171 -13.77 23.92 4.78
CA CYS A 171 -13.85 25.18 5.49
C CYS A 171 -12.90 25.16 6.70
N LEU A 172 -11.91 26.01 6.68
CA LEU A 172 -11.01 26.26 7.81
C LEU A 172 -11.21 27.68 8.28
N GLN A 173 -11.70 27.85 9.50
CA GLN A 173 -11.98 29.15 10.12
C GLN A 173 -11.24 29.23 11.45
N GLY A 174 -9.90 29.32 11.38
CA GLY A 174 -9.04 29.22 12.53
C GLY A 174 -8.45 30.54 13.02
N GLN A 175 -7.83 30.48 14.18
CA GLN A 175 -7.05 31.59 14.74
C GLN A 175 -5.76 31.06 15.35
N GLY A 176 -4.62 31.45 14.79
CA GLY A 176 -3.31 31.03 15.29
C GLY A 176 -2.99 29.55 15.06
N ASP A 177 -3.64 28.93 14.09
CA ASP A 177 -3.46 27.50 13.82
C ASP A 177 -2.17 27.26 13.01
N ALA A 178 -1.48 26.15 13.28
CA ALA A 178 -0.32 25.68 12.58
C ALA A 178 -0.59 24.28 12.01
N ILE A 179 -0.88 24.21 10.71
CA ILE A 179 -1.14 22.96 9.99
C ILE A 179 0.10 22.63 9.16
N GLN A 180 0.90 21.69 9.66
CA GLN A 180 2.07 21.16 8.95
C GLN A 180 1.63 20.00 8.06
N GLY A 181 1.47 20.29 6.79
CA GLY A 181 1.00 19.38 5.75
C GLY A 181 0.06 20.03 4.77
N ASP A 182 -0.20 19.36 3.68
CA ASP A 182 -1.02 19.88 2.60
C ASP A 182 -2.51 19.89 2.96
N VAL A 183 -3.22 20.87 2.43
CA VAL A 183 -4.67 20.99 2.55
C VAL A 183 -5.29 20.83 1.17
N HIS A 184 -6.09 19.78 0.99
CA HIS A 184 -6.70 19.42 -0.28
C HIS A 184 -8.21 19.39 -0.21
N SER A 185 -8.87 19.93 -1.23
CA SER A 185 -10.30 19.76 -1.45
C SER A 185 -10.58 19.36 -2.90
N ASN A 186 -11.31 18.28 -3.12
CA ASN A 186 -11.78 17.93 -4.47
C ASN A 186 -12.86 18.91 -5.00
N GLY A 187 -13.38 19.75 -4.14
CA GLY A 187 -14.40 20.74 -4.47
C GLY A 187 -13.97 22.17 -4.09
N SER A 188 -14.92 22.91 -3.56
CA SER A 188 -14.70 24.27 -3.09
C SER A 188 -13.91 24.34 -1.79
N LEU A 189 -13.19 25.44 -1.61
CA LEU A 189 -12.32 25.64 -0.47
C LEU A 189 -12.50 27.06 0.09
N PHE A 190 -12.56 27.15 1.41
CA PHE A 190 -12.51 28.42 2.14
C PHE A 190 -11.56 28.29 3.34
N ILE A 191 -10.54 29.11 3.36
CA ILE A 191 -9.64 29.24 4.52
C ILE A 191 -9.66 30.72 4.95
N SER A 192 -10.02 30.94 6.20
CA SER A 192 -9.92 32.28 6.79
C SER A 192 -9.31 32.17 8.19
N GLY A 193 -8.38 33.05 8.50
CA GLY A 193 -7.70 33.06 9.79
C GLY A 193 -7.51 34.46 10.32
N ASN A 194 -7.54 34.56 11.65
CA ASN A 194 -7.08 35.75 12.36
C ASN A 194 -5.83 35.36 13.17
N ASN A 195 -4.98 36.33 13.49
CA ASN A 195 -3.76 36.10 14.27
C ASN A 195 -2.80 35.05 13.68
N THR A 196 -2.58 35.12 12.37
CA THR A 196 -1.57 34.30 11.67
C THR A 196 -1.82 32.79 11.75
N THR A 197 -2.78 32.31 10.98
CA THR A 197 -2.92 30.86 10.73
C THR A 197 -1.93 30.44 9.64
N SER A 198 -1.15 29.40 9.89
CA SER A 198 -0.22 28.83 8.90
C SER A 198 -0.70 27.49 8.39
N VAL A 199 -0.58 27.26 7.08
CA VAL A 199 -0.93 26.02 6.41
C VAL A 199 0.16 25.62 5.41
N GLY A 200 0.24 24.34 5.07
CA GLY A 200 1.12 23.84 4.00
C GLY A 200 0.67 24.29 2.61
N ASN A 201 0.84 23.44 1.62
CA ASN A 201 0.33 23.71 0.28
C ASN A 201 -1.20 23.59 0.26
N VAL A 202 -1.85 24.44 -0.52
CA VAL A 202 -3.30 24.48 -0.62
C VAL A 202 -3.74 24.11 -2.03
N GLU A 203 -4.55 23.06 -2.16
CA GLU A 203 -5.07 22.55 -3.41
C GLU A 203 -6.60 22.50 -3.40
N TYR A 204 -7.23 22.82 -4.56
CA TYR A 204 -8.68 22.70 -4.72
C TYR A 204 -9.05 22.07 -6.06
N GLY A 205 -10.22 21.43 -6.11
CA GLY A 205 -10.71 20.74 -7.31
C GLY A 205 -11.26 21.68 -8.37
N ASN A 206 -11.22 21.20 -9.57
CA ASN A 206 -11.16 21.85 -10.85
C ASN A 206 -12.33 22.76 -11.27
N SER A 207 -13.44 22.81 -10.65
CA SER A 207 -14.59 23.55 -11.23
C SER A 207 -15.32 24.45 -10.24
N CYS A 208 -14.81 24.55 -9.04
CA CYS A 208 -15.52 25.26 -8.00
C CYS A 208 -15.00 26.69 -7.82
N SER A 209 -15.88 27.62 -8.06
CA SER A 209 -15.77 28.98 -7.57
C SER A 209 -16.93 29.20 -6.58
N PRO A 210 -16.67 29.68 -5.36
CA PRO A 210 -15.45 30.32 -4.92
C PRO A 210 -14.44 29.36 -4.27
N HIS A 211 -13.17 29.73 -4.32
CA HIS A 211 -12.10 29.28 -3.46
C HIS A 211 -11.44 30.54 -2.90
N SER A 212 -11.11 30.54 -1.62
CA SER A 212 -10.63 31.76 -0.98
C SER A 212 -9.71 31.48 0.19
N ILE A 213 -8.64 32.23 0.26
CA ILE A 213 -7.77 32.33 1.43
C ILE A 213 -7.84 33.78 1.89
N ASN A 214 -8.34 34.03 3.08
CA ASN A 214 -8.60 35.36 3.62
C ASN A 214 -8.01 35.54 5.02
N GLY A 215 -7.87 36.80 5.41
CA GLY A 215 -7.40 37.15 6.75
C GLY A 215 -5.88 37.00 6.92
N GLY A 216 -5.44 36.66 8.12
CA GLY A 216 -4.05 36.47 8.47
C GLY A 216 -3.50 35.07 8.16
N VAL A 217 -3.88 34.47 7.03
CA VAL A 217 -3.45 33.12 6.66
C VAL A 217 -2.16 33.17 5.85
N VAL A 218 -1.19 32.34 6.24
CA VAL A 218 0.08 32.14 5.52
C VAL A 218 0.08 30.70 4.99
N ALA A 219 0.03 30.56 3.66
CA ALA A 219 0.16 29.26 2.99
C ALA A 219 1.56 29.15 2.37
N THR A 220 2.13 27.93 2.37
CA THR A 220 3.42 27.66 1.72
C THR A 220 3.30 27.85 0.21
N SER A 221 2.20 27.36 -0.37
CA SER A 221 1.83 27.66 -1.76
C SER A 221 0.31 27.47 -1.97
N GLY A 222 -0.21 28.07 -3.04
CA GLY A 222 -1.61 27.94 -3.43
C GLY A 222 -2.44 29.20 -3.17
N PRO A 223 -3.78 29.10 -3.34
CA PRO A 223 -4.54 27.90 -3.72
C PRO A 223 -4.28 27.50 -5.18
N THR A 224 -3.91 26.25 -5.40
CA THR A 224 -3.63 25.68 -6.73
C THR A 224 -4.78 24.81 -7.19
N ASN A 225 -5.19 24.99 -8.45
CA ASN A 225 -6.21 24.15 -9.06
C ASN A 225 -5.59 22.83 -9.50
N VAL A 226 -6.16 21.72 -9.05
CA VAL A 226 -5.69 20.36 -9.37
C VAL A 226 -6.84 19.47 -9.80
N ALA A 227 -6.54 18.39 -10.50
CA ALA A 227 -7.53 17.36 -10.78
C ALA A 227 -8.03 16.72 -9.47
N THR A 228 -9.29 16.28 -9.48
CA THR A 228 -9.86 15.54 -8.35
C THR A 228 -9.02 14.31 -8.02
N GLN A 229 -8.80 14.08 -6.76
CA GLN A 229 -7.99 12.97 -6.25
C GLN A 229 -8.87 11.94 -5.52
N PRO A 230 -8.53 10.65 -5.57
CA PRO A 230 -9.19 9.67 -4.73
C PRO A 230 -8.90 9.93 -3.25
N TYR A 231 -9.74 9.38 -2.39
CA TYR A 231 -9.46 9.45 -0.96
C TYR A 231 -8.07 8.87 -0.65
N PRO A 232 -7.27 9.54 0.20
CA PRO A 232 -5.98 9.01 0.65
C PRO A 232 -6.12 7.74 1.49
N LEU A 233 -7.26 7.55 2.14
CA LEU A 233 -7.60 6.39 2.95
C LEU A 233 -8.73 5.59 2.27
N SER A 234 -8.68 4.27 2.40
CA SER A 234 -9.65 3.34 1.81
C SER A 234 -10.18 2.31 2.81
N TRP A 235 -10.23 2.68 4.10
CA TRP A 235 -10.69 1.80 5.17
C TRP A 235 -12.19 1.54 5.10
N THR A 236 -12.58 0.34 5.48
CA THR A 236 -13.96 -0.10 5.68
C THR A 236 -14.14 -0.59 7.12
N ALA A 237 -15.36 -0.74 7.59
CA ALA A 237 -15.61 -1.27 8.94
C ALA A 237 -15.01 -2.68 9.14
N ALA A 238 -14.89 -3.47 8.07
CA ALA A 238 -14.32 -4.82 8.12
C ALA A 238 -12.82 -4.85 8.46
N ASP A 239 -12.09 -3.76 8.22
CA ASP A 239 -10.67 -3.64 8.52
C ASP A 239 -10.39 -3.45 10.02
N PHE A 240 -11.44 -3.26 10.82
CA PHE A 240 -11.38 -2.99 12.24
C PHE A 240 -12.14 -4.06 13.04
N PRO A 241 -11.54 -5.22 13.33
CA PRO A 241 -12.19 -6.20 14.18
C PRO A 241 -12.50 -5.62 15.56
N CYS A 242 -13.78 -5.62 15.91
CA CYS A 242 -14.30 -4.97 17.09
C CYS A 242 -13.90 -5.71 18.37
N THR A 243 -13.41 -4.96 19.34
CA THR A 243 -13.10 -5.49 20.69
C THR A 243 -14.27 -5.26 21.65
N TYR A 244 -14.92 -4.11 21.53
CA TYR A 244 -15.95 -3.66 22.45
C TYR A 244 -17.18 -3.10 21.75
N TYR A 245 -18.37 -3.37 22.30
CA TYR A 245 -19.65 -2.86 21.81
C TYR A 245 -20.37 -2.11 22.92
N PRO A 246 -20.15 -0.79 23.04
CA PRO A 246 -20.81 0.02 24.07
C PRO A 246 -22.33 0.06 23.88
N SER A 247 -23.09 -0.34 24.87
CA SER A 247 -24.54 -0.28 24.84
C SER A 247 -25.00 1.20 24.76
N GLY A 248 -25.84 1.52 23.78
CA GLY A 248 -26.29 2.90 23.53
C GLY A 248 -25.19 3.84 23.03
N GLY A 249 -24.01 3.33 22.67
CA GLY A 249 -22.93 4.09 22.04
C GLY A 249 -22.11 5.00 22.96
N ALA A 250 -22.48 5.17 24.24
CA ALA A 250 -21.75 6.01 25.17
C ALA A 250 -20.51 5.28 25.72
N ILE A 251 -19.32 5.76 25.37
CA ILE A 251 -18.04 5.18 25.84
C ILE A 251 -17.63 5.80 27.16
N ALA A 252 -17.73 7.12 27.28
CA ALA A 252 -17.49 7.84 28.51
C ALA A 252 -18.45 9.04 28.58
N SER A 253 -19.26 9.08 29.66
CA SER A 253 -20.16 10.18 29.92
C SER A 253 -20.53 10.16 31.43
N PRO A 254 -20.79 11.28 32.09
CA PRO A 254 -21.21 11.31 33.47
C PRO A 254 -22.40 10.39 33.73
N GLY A 255 -22.28 9.45 34.63
CA GLY A 255 -23.33 8.46 34.92
C GLY A 255 -23.38 7.25 33.99
N ALA A 256 -22.52 7.16 33.00
CA ALA A 256 -22.46 6.05 32.08
C ALA A 256 -21.74 4.82 32.64
N TRP A 257 -21.82 3.70 31.94
CA TRP A 257 -21.23 2.39 32.27
C TRP A 257 -19.72 2.41 32.52
N TRP A 258 -18.99 3.39 32.04
CA TRP A 258 -17.55 3.53 32.29
C TRP A 258 -17.22 3.62 33.76
N GLN A 259 -18.15 4.09 34.62
CA GLN A 259 -18.04 4.09 36.08
C GLN A 259 -18.15 2.68 36.66
N SER A 260 -18.62 1.71 35.92
CA SER A 260 -18.73 0.32 36.37
C SER A 260 -17.43 -0.50 36.28
N GLY A 261 -16.32 0.10 35.84
CA GLY A 261 -15.00 -0.53 35.82
C GLY A 261 -14.69 -1.46 34.66
N ASN A 262 -15.63 -1.67 33.74
CA ASN A 262 -15.42 -2.61 32.61
C ASN A 262 -14.53 -2.04 31.50
N TRP A 263 -14.62 -0.75 31.22
CA TRP A 263 -13.98 -0.10 30.05
C TRP A 263 -13.02 1.02 30.44
N TYR A 264 -13.10 1.47 31.69
CA TYR A 264 -12.43 2.64 32.17
C TYR A 264 -11.86 2.40 33.59
N SER A 265 -10.64 2.80 33.79
CA SER A 265 -10.01 2.81 35.11
C SER A 265 -9.16 4.07 35.24
N THR A 266 -9.45 4.88 36.27
CA THR A 266 -8.64 6.07 36.63
C THR A 266 -8.35 7.04 35.46
N GLY A 267 -9.34 7.36 34.62
CA GLY A 267 -9.15 8.26 33.47
C GLY A 267 -8.59 7.60 32.22
N VAL A 268 -8.40 6.27 32.21
CA VAL A 268 -7.82 5.56 31.06
C VAL A 268 -8.82 4.55 30.50
N LEU A 269 -9.17 4.69 29.22
CA LEU A 269 -9.96 3.70 28.50
C LEU A 269 -9.13 2.45 28.18
N LYS A 270 -9.73 1.28 28.24
CA LYS A 270 -9.08 0.05 27.80
C LYS A 270 -8.70 0.12 26.33
N SER A 271 -7.50 -0.32 26.01
CA SER A 271 -7.03 -0.33 24.62
C SER A 271 -7.86 -1.30 23.78
N GLY A 272 -8.26 -0.87 22.58
CA GLY A 272 -9.02 -1.69 21.66
C GLY A 272 -9.85 -0.91 20.66
N VAL A 273 -10.62 -1.67 19.87
CA VAL A 273 -11.58 -1.14 18.89
C VAL A 273 -12.97 -1.14 19.49
N TYR A 274 -13.58 0.03 19.58
CA TYR A 274 -14.94 0.25 20.07
C TYR A 274 -15.87 0.44 18.89
N CYS A 275 -16.88 -0.41 18.78
CA CYS A 275 -17.79 -0.39 17.64
C CYS A 275 -19.23 -0.12 18.05
N SER A 276 -19.96 0.58 17.18
CA SER A 276 -21.42 0.61 17.19
C SER A 276 -22.00 0.29 15.82
N THR A 277 -23.18 -0.30 15.81
CA THR A 277 -23.89 -0.71 14.60
C THR A 277 -25.37 -0.34 14.71
N GLY A 278 -26.09 -0.36 13.57
CA GLY A 278 -27.52 -0.03 13.54
C GLY A 278 -27.80 1.46 13.59
N GLY A 279 -26.85 2.28 13.12
CA GLY A 279 -26.98 3.75 13.12
C GLY A 279 -26.82 4.41 14.48
N VAL A 280 -26.50 3.61 15.52
CA VAL A 280 -26.20 4.14 16.85
C VAL A 280 -24.80 4.74 16.83
N GLY A 281 -24.67 6.01 17.20
CA GLY A 281 -23.38 6.70 17.24
C GLY A 281 -22.50 6.23 18.39
N LEU A 282 -21.26 6.72 18.41
CA LEU A 282 -20.34 6.58 19.55
C LEU A 282 -20.07 7.95 20.19
N SER A 283 -19.98 8.01 21.50
CA SER A 283 -19.66 9.26 22.18
C SER A 283 -18.68 9.10 23.34
N ILE A 284 -17.78 10.07 23.43
CA ILE A 284 -16.93 10.30 24.60
C ILE A 284 -17.23 11.70 25.11
N ASN A 285 -17.75 11.79 26.33
CA ASN A 285 -18.04 13.06 26.99
C ASN A 285 -17.37 13.05 28.37
N GLY A 286 -16.46 13.97 28.62
CA GLY A 286 -15.77 14.05 29.92
C GLY A 286 -14.43 14.74 29.80
N SER A 287 -13.72 14.82 30.91
CA SER A 287 -12.43 15.49 30.96
C SER A 287 -11.36 14.57 31.57
N ASN A 288 -10.10 14.82 31.20
CA ASN A 288 -8.94 14.03 31.65
C ASN A 288 -9.05 12.54 31.29
N ILE A 289 -9.52 12.23 30.06
CA ILE A 289 -9.66 10.86 29.57
C ILE A 289 -8.56 10.59 28.56
N SER A 290 -7.96 9.42 28.66
CA SER A 290 -6.89 8.99 27.77
C SER A 290 -7.08 7.53 27.34
N GLY A 291 -6.37 7.10 26.30
CA GLY A 291 -6.36 5.71 25.88
C GLY A 291 -5.84 5.47 24.48
N SER A 292 -5.45 4.23 24.22
CA SER A 292 -5.14 3.76 22.88
C SER A 292 -6.39 3.08 22.30
N ILE A 293 -7.15 3.80 21.50
CA ILE A 293 -8.47 3.38 21.03
C ILE A 293 -8.67 3.68 19.55
N THR A 294 -9.51 2.88 18.90
CA THR A 294 -10.09 3.16 17.58
C THR A 294 -11.60 3.08 17.69
N LEU A 295 -12.30 4.12 17.26
CA LEU A 295 -13.77 4.14 17.24
C LEU A 295 -14.28 3.87 15.84
N VAL A 296 -15.17 2.91 15.70
CA VAL A 296 -15.76 2.47 14.43
C VAL A 296 -17.29 2.47 14.53
N SER A 297 -17.95 3.22 13.66
CA SER A 297 -19.41 3.36 13.73
C SER A 297 -20.04 3.39 12.34
N ASP A 298 -21.28 2.94 12.23
CA ASP A 298 -22.19 3.23 11.13
C ASP A 298 -23.19 4.37 11.47
N GLY A 299 -23.02 5.00 12.62
CA GLY A 299 -23.68 6.21 13.10
C GLY A 299 -22.69 7.35 13.36
N PRO A 300 -23.14 8.48 13.92
CA PRO A 300 -22.28 9.62 14.23
C PRO A 300 -21.32 9.32 15.39
N ILE A 301 -20.14 9.98 15.36
CA ILE A 301 -19.15 9.93 16.46
C ILE A 301 -19.03 11.34 17.06
N GLN A 302 -19.12 11.43 18.38
CA GLN A 302 -19.00 12.68 19.12
C GLN A 302 -17.94 12.59 20.23
N ILE A 303 -16.99 13.49 20.18
CA ILE A 303 -15.92 13.61 21.17
C ILE A 303 -16.02 15.00 21.78
N ASN A 304 -16.42 15.05 23.04
CA ASN A 304 -16.60 16.30 23.78
C ASN A 304 -15.91 16.23 25.15
N GLY A 305 -15.19 17.27 25.52
CA GLY A 305 -14.53 17.34 26.82
C GLY A 305 -13.24 18.13 26.77
N ASN A 306 -12.53 18.15 27.88
CA ASN A 306 -11.30 18.91 28.01
C ASN A 306 -10.15 18.01 28.47
N SER A 307 -8.93 18.33 28.03
CA SER A 307 -7.71 17.59 28.41
C SER A 307 -7.82 16.08 28.07
N LEU A 308 -8.18 15.80 26.84
CA LEU A 308 -8.25 14.43 26.31
C LEU A 308 -6.95 14.05 25.63
N ASN A 309 -6.55 12.76 25.74
CA ASN A 309 -5.34 12.27 25.11
C ASN A 309 -5.56 10.87 24.51
N PHE A 310 -5.59 10.78 23.19
CA PHE A 310 -5.86 9.52 22.50
C PHE A 310 -4.77 9.17 21.49
N THR A 311 -4.52 7.87 21.39
CA THR A 311 -3.67 7.29 20.34
C THR A 311 -4.48 6.24 19.59
N ALA A 312 -4.38 6.22 18.29
CA ALA A 312 -5.02 5.19 17.47
C ALA A 312 -4.53 3.79 17.89
N TYR A 313 -5.47 2.86 18.07
CA TYR A 313 -5.16 1.48 18.42
C TYR A 313 -4.91 0.61 17.18
N LYS A 314 -5.67 0.82 16.10
CA LYS A 314 -5.66 -0.02 14.91
C LYS A 314 -5.44 0.80 13.64
N ASN A 315 -4.55 0.32 12.75
CA ASN A 315 -4.32 0.87 11.41
C ASN A 315 -4.01 2.38 11.35
N ASN A 316 -3.48 2.94 12.42
CA ASN A 316 -3.33 4.39 12.60
C ASN A 316 -4.64 5.19 12.49
N VAL A 317 -5.81 4.56 12.62
CA VAL A 317 -7.11 5.24 12.58
C VAL A 317 -7.63 5.41 13.99
N TRP A 318 -7.91 6.65 14.37
CA TRP A 318 -8.54 6.98 15.65
C TRP A 318 -10.05 6.93 15.56
N LEU A 319 -10.64 7.64 14.56
CA LEU A 319 -12.09 7.69 14.34
C LEU A 319 -12.44 7.27 12.91
N TYR A 320 -13.36 6.33 12.78
CA TYR A 320 -13.94 5.91 11.49
C TYR A 320 -15.46 5.84 11.55
N THR A 321 -16.14 6.45 10.60
CA THR A 321 -17.56 6.22 10.39
C THR A 321 -17.92 6.06 8.93
N SER A 322 -18.76 5.06 8.64
CA SER A 322 -19.39 4.88 7.32
C SER A 322 -20.72 5.62 7.20
N TYR A 323 -21.16 6.30 8.25
CA TYR A 323 -22.45 7.00 8.26
C TYR A 323 -22.58 8.01 7.13
N ALA A 324 -23.68 7.92 6.40
CA ALA A 324 -24.03 8.79 5.28
C ALA A 324 -25.31 9.55 5.59
N PRO A 325 -25.25 10.78 6.12
CA PRO A 325 -26.42 11.56 6.44
C PRO A 325 -27.10 12.08 5.16
N SER A 326 -28.38 12.37 5.24
CA SER A 326 -29.14 12.95 4.12
C SER A 326 -28.77 14.41 3.83
N SER A 327 -28.18 15.12 4.79
CA SER A 327 -27.74 16.51 4.64
C SER A 327 -26.22 16.63 4.76
N SER A 328 -25.63 17.41 3.86
CA SER A 328 -24.21 17.75 3.87
C SER A 328 -23.76 18.59 5.07
N SER A 329 -24.70 19.24 5.74
CA SER A 329 -24.44 20.05 6.95
C SER A 329 -24.54 19.26 8.25
N THR A 330 -24.92 17.97 8.21
CA THR A 330 -24.96 17.12 9.39
C THR A 330 -23.58 16.55 9.66
N SER A 331 -23.01 16.87 10.83
CA SER A 331 -21.75 16.29 11.26
C SER A 331 -21.91 14.81 11.54
N VAL A 332 -21.02 14.00 10.93
CA VAL A 332 -20.91 12.56 11.21
C VAL A 332 -19.78 12.27 12.18
N ILE A 333 -18.78 13.12 12.24
CA ILE A 333 -17.77 13.15 13.31
C ILE A 333 -17.72 14.59 13.83
N GLN A 334 -17.89 14.71 15.14
CA GLN A 334 -17.77 15.99 15.83
C GLN A 334 -16.71 15.87 16.91
N VAL A 335 -15.70 16.73 16.82
CA VAL A 335 -14.66 16.87 17.83
C VAL A 335 -14.76 18.29 18.37
N GLY A 336 -15.20 18.43 19.64
CA GLY A 336 -15.41 19.73 20.27
C GLY A 336 -14.73 19.76 21.63
N ASN A 337 -13.48 20.20 21.68
CA ASN A 337 -12.64 20.06 22.88
C ASN A 337 -11.72 21.26 23.09
N ASP A 338 -11.21 21.37 24.30
CA ASP A 338 -10.08 22.24 24.62
C ASP A 338 -8.92 21.36 25.15
N SER A 339 -7.72 21.61 24.62
CA SER A 339 -6.50 20.86 25.00
C SER A 339 -6.60 19.35 24.69
N LEU A 340 -7.11 19.00 23.54
CA LEU A 340 -7.12 17.61 23.06
C LEU A 340 -5.81 17.29 22.36
N THR A 341 -5.23 16.16 22.71
CA THR A 341 -4.11 15.58 21.98
C THR A 341 -4.55 14.27 21.36
N TRP A 342 -4.33 14.08 20.05
CA TRP A 342 -4.52 12.76 19.45
C TRP A 342 -3.46 12.40 18.43
N THR A 343 -3.22 11.10 18.32
CA THR A 343 -2.39 10.51 17.26
C THR A 343 -3.21 9.49 16.52
N GLY A 344 -3.27 9.65 15.21
CA GLY A 344 -4.04 8.80 14.28
C GLY A 344 -4.98 9.61 13.38
N ASP A 345 -5.51 8.92 12.39
CA ASP A 345 -6.33 9.51 11.34
C ASP A 345 -7.82 9.54 11.71
N ILE A 346 -8.51 10.55 11.23
CA ILE A 346 -9.97 10.63 11.25
C ILE A 346 -10.48 10.40 9.84
N PHE A 347 -11.37 9.41 9.64
CA PHE A 347 -11.88 9.05 8.34
C PHE A 347 -13.41 8.95 8.29
N ALA A 348 -14.04 9.81 7.49
CA ALA A 348 -15.49 9.83 7.26
C ALA A 348 -15.82 10.10 5.78
N PRO A 349 -15.73 9.09 4.89
CA PRO A 349 -15.84 9.28 3.45
C PRO A 349 -17.23 9.72 2.98
N ASN A 350 -18.27 9.59 3.81
CA ASN A 350 -19.66 9.84 3.43
C ASN A 350 -20.27 11.09 4.05
N GLY A 351 -19.59 11.78 4.96
CA GLY A 351 -20.19 12.87 5.71
C GLY A 351 -19.28 14.02 6.09
N LEU A 352 -19.80 14.93 6.90
CA LEU A 352 -19.11 16.11 7.39
C LEU A 352 -18.34 15.81 8.69
N ILE A 353 -17.07 16.15 8.71
CA ILE A 353 -16.28 16.21 9.94
C ILE A 353 -16.27 17.66 10.42
N THR A 354 -16.64 17.87 11.69
CA THR A 354 -16.48 19.16 12.35
C THR A 354 -15.48 19.04 13.49
N ALA A 355 -14.56 19.98 13.55
CA ALA A 355 -13.62 20.07 14.64
C ALA A 355 -13.56 21.53 15.15
N ASN A 356 -13.83 21.69 16.43
CA ASN A 356 -13.80 22.96 17.11
C ASN A 356 -13.10 22.78 18.46
N GLY A 357 -12.17 23.64 18.79
CA GLY A 357 -11.43 23.53 20.04
C GLY A 357 -10.36 24.58 20.17
N THR A 358 -9.71 24.58 21.32
CA THR A 358 -8.63 25.52 21.63
C THR A 358 -7.41 24.80 22.15
N GLY A 359 -6.26 25.02 21.51
CA GLY A 359 -4.98 24.47 21.98
C GLY A 359 -4.81 22.97 21.73
N ASP A 360 -5.43 22.42 20.70
CA ASP A 360 -5.35 21.01 20.39
C ASP A 360 -4.06 20.65 19.64
N ASN A 361 -3.57 19.45 19.88
CA ASN A 361 -2.35 18.92 19.29
C ASN A 361 -2.63 17.63 18.53
N VAL A 362 -2.45 17.65 17.23
CA VAL A 362 -2.87 16.59 16.31
C VAL A 362 -1.69 16.01 15.57
N THR A 363 -1.56 14.69 15.59
CA THR A 363 -0.62 13.97 14.72
C THR A 363 -1.39 12.94 13.89
N GLY A 364 -1.55 13.19 12.59
CA GLY A 364 -2.34 12.38 11.69
C GLY A 364 -3.07 13.20 10.65
N SER A 365 -4.03 12.61 9.96
CA SER A 365 -4.82 13.27 8.91
C SER A 365 -6.30 13.33 9.23
N ILE A 366 -6.99 14.31 8.66
CA ILE A 366 -8.45 14.43 8.69
C ILE A 366 -8.96 14.27 7.26
N VAL A 367 -9.66 13.19 7.00
CA VAL A 367 -10.14 12.79 5.68
C VAL A 367 -11.65 12.61 5.73
N GLY A 368 -12.38 13.45 5.04
CA GLY A 368 -13.83 13.42 5.03
C GLY A 368 -14.44 13.79 3.69
N LYS A 369 -15.75 13.54 3.53
CA LYS A 369 -16.48 14.06 2.36
C LYS A 369 -16.54 15.59 2.40
N TYR A 370 -16.89 16.12 3.56
CA TYR A 370 -16.87 17.55 3.88
C TYR A 370 -16.10 17.77 5.16
N ILE A 371 -15.42 18.90 5.28
CA ILE A 371 -14.65 19.24 6.46
C ILE A 371 -14.93 20.68 6.85
N GLN A 372 -15.19 20.89 8.14
CA GLN A 372 -15.30 22.22 8.74
C GLN A 372 -14.48 22.24 10.04
N ILE A 373 -13.48 23.07 10.09
CA ILE A 373 -12.64 23.28 11.26
C ILE A 373 -12.76 24.73 11.69
N GLY A 374 -13.19 24.94 12.96
CA GLY A 374 -13.26 26.25 13.61
C GLY A 374 -12.39 26.26 14.85
N ALA A 375 -11.10 26.00 14.68
CA ALA A 375 -10.16 25.83 15.79
C ALA A 375 -9.47 27.13 16.20
N THR A 376 -8.84 27.13 17.36
CA THR A 376 -8.01 28.22 17.84
C THR A 376 -6.74 27.65 18.44
N ASN A 377 -5.57 28.12 17.97
CA ASN A 377 -4.25 27.65 18.40
C ASN A 377 -4.07 26.14 18.21
N TRP A 378 -4.56 25.61 17.13
CA TRP A 378 -4.34 24.21 16.72
C TRP A 378 -2.94 23.99 16.21
N THR A 379 -2.32 22.91 16.64
CA THR A 379 -1.10 22.40 16.01
C THR A 379 -1.41 21.05 15.39
N MET A 380 -1.32 20.97 14.07
CA MET A 380 -1.54 19.73 13.34
C MET A 380 -0.27 19.34 12.57
N ASN A 381 0.15 18.09 12.76
CA ASN A 381 1.29 17.50 12.07
C ASN A 381 0.83 16.24 11.33
N SER A 382 0.86 16.25 10.02
CA SER A 382 0.47 15.10 9.19
C SER A 382 1.44 13.92 9.24
N GLY A 383 2.47 14.02 10.05
CA GLY A 383 3.36 12.88 10.34
C GLY A 383 4.47 12.62 9.34
N ALA A 384 4.41 13.08 8.12
CA ALA A 384 5.53 13.09 7.19
C ALA A 384 5.14 13.82 5.90
N GLY A 385 5.77 14.92 5.61
CA GLY A 385 5.78 15.49 4.25
C GLY A 385 6.58 14.56 3.35
N SER A 386 5.96 13.58 2.74
CA SER A 386 6.61 12.79 1.71
C SER A 386 6.09 13.23 0.34
N SER A 387 7.00 13.49 -0.55
CA SER A 387 6.68 13.59 -1.97
C SER A 387 5.95 12.31 -2.38
N LYS A 388 4.88 12.43 -3.17
CA LYS A 388 4.15 11.30 -3.77
C LYS A 388 5.15 10.38 -4.48
N VAL A 389 5.60 9.35 -3.83
CA VAL A 389 6.57 8.38 -4.39
C VAL A 389 5.84 7.07 -4.60
N PRO A 390 5.71 6.60 -5.84
CA PRO A 390 5.15 5.27 -6.08
C PRO A 390 6.11 4.21 -5.56
N TYR A 391 5.56 3.16 -5.00
CA TYR A 391 6.31 2.00 -4.53
C TYR A 391 5.75 0.70 -5.15
N LEU A 392 6.56 -0.33 -5.22
CA LEU A 392 6.11 -1.65 -5.65
C LEU A 392 5.33 -2.30 -4.51
N SER A 393 4.09 -2.68 -4.78
CA SER A 393 3.19 -3.30 -3.81
C SER A 393 3.03 -4.80 -4.00
N GLU A 394 3.37 -5.35 -5.19
CA GLU A 394 3.34 -6.78 -5.54
C GLU A 394 4.37 -7.12 -6.63
#